data_4178496fda8bbe5a2ca67bfcf711ec22
#
_entry.id   4178496fda8bbe5a2ca67bfcf711ec22
#
_cell.length_a   1.000
_cell.length_b   1.000
_cell.length_c   1.000
_cell.angle_alpha   90.00
_cell.angle_beta   90.00
_cell.angle_gamma   90.00
#
_symmetry.space_group_name_H-M   'P 1'
#
loop_
_entity.id
_entity.type
_entity.pdbx_description
1 polymer ?
#
loop_
_entity_poly.entity_id
_entity_poly.type
_entity_poly.pdbx_seq_one_letter_code
_entity_poly.pdbx_strand_id
1 'polypeptide(L)'
;VDTELFKPRPKSFLDAPRPISLYVGRVAVEKNLPAFLDMDIPGTKYVVGDGPAFDSLSAKYPDVVFTGYKKGEELAQYVAAADVFVFPSLTDTFGVVLLEAMACGVPVAAFPVTGPISVVQNGLTGILDKDLKTATLKALEIDPEKCRSFAEKYSWKRCTEQFVQHLAISSQPLTAH
;
A
#
# COMPACT_ATOMS: atom_id res chain seq x y z
N VAL A 1 4.22 11.03 0.61
CA VAL A 1 3.21 10.56 -0.36
C VAL A 1 2.48 11.75 -0.99
N ASP A 2 2.16 11.62 -2.27
CA ASP A 2 1.32 12.59 -3.00
C ASP A 2 -0.16 12.27 -2.74
N THR A 3 -0.76 13.00 -1.80
CA THR A 3 -2.16 12.80 -1.39
C THR A 3 -3.19 13.47 -2.30
N GLU A 4 -2.75 14.23 -3.30
CA GLU A 4 -3.62 14.75 -4.36
C GLU A 4 -3.79 13.73 -5.49
N LEU A 5 -2.74 12.99 -5.79
CA LEU A 5 -2.76 11.88 -6.74
C LEU A 5 -3.40 10.63 -6.13
N PHE A 6 -2.89 10.18 -4.97
CA PHE A 6 -3.41 9.03 -4.24
C PHE A 6 -4.47 9.47 -3.23
N LYS A 7 -5.72 9.29 -3.60
CA LYS A 7 -6.90 9.67 -2.81
C LYS A 7 -8.04 8.69 -3.05
N PRO A 8 -9.02 8.63 -2.15
CA PRO A 8 -10.21 7.81 -2.36
C PRO A 8 -10.91 8.16 -3.67
N ARG A 9 -11.33 7.13 -4.41
CA ARG A 9 -12.00 7.23 -5.70
C ARG A 9 -13.12 6.19 -5.79
N PRO A 10 -14.04 6.30 -6.78
CA PRO A 10 -15.06 5.27 -6.99
C PRO A 10 -14.43 3.90 -7.24
N LYS A 11 -14.87 2.92 -6.47
CA LYS A 11 -14.37 1.53 -6.57
C LYS A 11 -14.83 0.81 -7.84
N SER A 12 -15.81 1.37 -8.55
CA SER A 12 -16.35 0.86 -9.82
C SER A 12 -15.34 0.85 -10.97
N PHE A 13 -14.16 1.46 -10.79
CA PHE A 13 -13.06 1.36 -11.75
C PHE A 13 -12.65 -0.09 -12.02
N LEU A 14 -12.70 -0.96 -11.01
CA LEU A 14 -12.48 -2.40 -11.14
C LEU A 14 -13.81 -3.14 -11.05
N ASP A 15 -14.31 -3.58 -12.19
CA ASP A 15 -15.53 -4.39 -12.29
C ASP A 15 -15.17 -5.88 -12.17
N ALA A 16 -15.03 -6.34 -10.94
CA ALA A 16 -14.69 -7.72 -10.61
C ALA A 16 -15.31 -8.13 -9.26
N PRO A 17 -15.48 -9.44 -9.00
CA PRO A 17 -15.98 -9.92 -7.72
C PRO A 17 -15.15 -9.39 -6.54
N ARG A 18 -15.83 -8.82 -5.55
CA ARG A 18 -15.23 -8.25 -4.35
C ARG A 18 -15.21 -9.25 -3.18
N PRO A 19 -14.29 -9.09 -2.21
CA PRO A 19 -13.31 -7.99 -2.09
C PRO A 19 -12.17 -8.11 -3.11
N ILE A 20 -11.58 -6.96 -3.47
CA ILE A 20 -10.40 -6.89 -4.34
C ILE A 20 -9.14 -6.77 -3.50
N SER A 21 -8.29 -7.77 -3.59
CA SER A 21 -6.95 -7.78 -2.98
C SER A 21 -5.91 -7.39 -4.01
N LEU A 22 -5.12 -6.36 -3.73
CA LEU A 22 -4.19 -5.75 -4.66
C LEU A 22 -2.74 -5.85 -4.18
N TYR A 23 -1.85 -6.23 -5.07
CA TYR A 23 -0.42 -6.03 -4.96
C TYR A 23 0.04 -5.01 -6.01
N VAL A 24 0.92 -4.09 -5.62
CA VAL A 24 1.62 -3.19 -6.53
C VAL A 24 3.12 -3.28 -6.28
N GLY A 25 3.88 -3.52 -7.33
CA GLY A 25 5.33 -3.55 -7.26
C GLY A 25 5.97 -4.38 -8.37
N ARG A 26 7.29 -4.52 -8.28
CA ARG A 26 8.05 -5.36 -9.19
C ARG A 26 7.63 -6.83 -9.04
N VAL A 27 7.43 -7.50 -10.16
CA VAL A 27 7.08 -8.93 -10.20
C VAL A 27 8.37 -9.74 -10.30
N ALA A 28 8.92 -10.07 -9.13
CA ALA A 28 10.21 -10.75 -9.00
C ALA A 28 10.24 -11.67 -7.77
N VAL A 29 11.17 -12.60 -7.76
CA VAL A 29 11.27 -13.65 -6.72
C VAL A 29 11.41 -13.07 -5.32
N GLU A 30 12.19 -12.00 -5.15
CA GLU A 30 12.43 -11.33 -3.87
C GLU A 30 11.17 -10.70 -3.26
N LYS A 31 10.12 -10.49 -4.06
CA LYS A 31 8.85 -9.93 -3.60
C LYS A 31 7.89 -10.96 -2.99
N ASN A 32 8.26 -12.23 -3.03
CA ASN A 32 7.52 -13.30 -2.38
C ASN A 32 6.03 -13.39 -2.77
N LEU A 33 5.72 -13.07 -4.04
CA LEU A 33 4.35 -13.07 -4.56
C LEU A 33 3.58 -14.38 -4.34
N PRO A 34 4.19 -15.58 -4.41
CA PRO A 34 3.48 -16.82 -4.12
C PRO A 34 2.78 -16.84 -2.76
N ALA A 35 3.32 -16.17 -1.74
CA ALA A 35 2.65 -16.05 -0.43
C ALA A 35 1.28 -15.35 -0.52
N PHE A 36 1.12 -14.41 -1.45
CA PHE A 36 -0.17 -13.77 -1.76
C PHE A 36 -1.02 -14.61 -2.72
N LEU A 37 -0.39 -15.12 -3.79
CA LEU A 37 -1.11 -15.76 -4.88
C LEU A 37 -1.70 -17.13 -4.48
N ASP A 38 -1.04 -17.85 -3.58
CA ASP A 38 -1.49 -19.15 -3.06
C ASP A 38 -2.60 -19.03 -1.99
N MET A 39 -2.88 -17.84 -1.47
CA MET A 39 -3.93 -17.67 -0.46
C MET A 39 -5.32 -18.02 -1.03
N ASP A 40 -6.04 -18.89 -0.34
CA ASP A 40 -7.47 -19.12 -0.56
C ASP A 40 -8.26 -18.04 0.17
N ILE A 41 -8.61 -16.96 -0.55
CA ILE A 41 -9.37 -15.82 -0.05
C ILE A 41 -10.50 -15.46 -1.03
N PRO A 42 -11.62 -14.88 -0.53
CA PRO A 42 -12.73 -14.49 -1.40
C PRO A 42 -12.36 -13.33 -2.33
N GLY A 43 -13.13 -13.19 -3.41
CA GLY A 43 -13.01 -12.06 -4.34
C GLY A 43 -11.94 -12.25 -5.41
N THR A 44 -11.35 -11.15 -5.83
CA THR A 44 -10.42 -11.12 -6.96
C THR A 44 -9.05 -10.59 -6.53
N LYS A 45 -7.98 -11.25 -6.99
CA LYS A 45 -6.60 -10.83 -6.79
C LYS A 45 -6.10 -10.06 -8.02
N TYR A 46 -5.49 -8.91 -7.79
CA TYR A 46 -4.83 -8.08 -8.79
C TYR A 46 -3.34 -7.93 -8.50
N VAL A 47 -2.53 -8.08 -9.53
CA VAL A 47 -1.09 -7.79 -9.50
C VAL A 47 -0.81 -6.68 -10.50
N VAL A 48 -0.43 -5.51 -10.00
CA VAL A 48 -0.05 -4.34 -10.80
C VAL A 48 1.46 -4.17 -10.75
N GLY A 49 2.10 -4.32 -11.87
CA GLY A 49 3.55 -4.25 -12.01
C GLY A 49 4.07 -5.18 -13.08
N ASP A 50 5.37 -5.12 -13.29
CA ASP A 50 6.08 -5.96 -14.24
C ASP A 50 7.41 -6.42 -13.63
N GLY A 51 8.05 -7.40 -14.27
CA GLY A 51 9.34 -7.91 -13.82
C GLY A 51 9.65 -9.32 -14.33
N PRO A 52 10.81 -9.86 -13.93
CA PRO A 52 11.32 -11.13 -14.48
C PRO A 52 10.40 -12.34 -14.23
N ALA A 53 9.58 -12.31 -13.18
CA ALA A 53 8.67 -13.41 -12.85
C ALA A 53 7.24 -13.23 -13.42
N PHE A 54 6.97 -12.17 -14.17
CA PHE A 54 5.63 -11.83 -14.65
C PHE A 54 5.03 -12.97 -15.51
N ASP A 55 5.73 -13.39 -16.55
CA ASP A 55 5.21 -14.41 -17.49
C ASP A 55 4.97 -15.76 -16.79
N SER A 56 5.91 -16.20 -15.96
CA SER A 56 5.80 -17.46 -15.24
C SER A 56 4.67 -17.47 -14.21
N LEU A 57 4.50 -16.37 -13.46
CA LEU A 57 3.45 -16.27 -12.45
C LEU A 57 2.08 -16.08 -13.08
N SER A 58 1.94 -15.26 -14.13
CA SER A 58 0.65 -15.07 -14.80
C SER A 58 0.18 -16.37 -15.47
N ALA A 59 1.07 -17.18 -16.00
CA ALA A 59 0.73 -18.50 -16.53
C ALA A 59 0.32 -19.50 -15.43
N LYS A 60 0.99 -19.45 -14.27
CA LYS A 60 0.72 -20.35 -13.14
C LYS A 60 -0.59 -20.01 -12.41
N TYR A 61 -0.98 -18.74 -12.38
CA TYR A 61 -2.17 -18.25 -11.66
C TYR A 61 -3.18 -17.59 -12.61
N PRO A 62 -3.89 -18.38 -13.45
CA PRO A 62 -4.80 -17.84 -14.48
C PRO A 62 -5.99 -17.09 -13.91
N ASP A 63 -6.39 -17.33 -12.65
CA ASP A 63 -7.50 -16.65 -11.98
C ASP A 63 -7.11 -15.29 -11.36
N VAL A 64 -5.82 -14.97 -11.37
CA VAL A 64 -5.30 -13.69 -10.89
C VAL A 64 -5.16 -12.72 -12.06
N VAL A 65 -5.58 -11.47 -11.86
CA VAL A 65 -5.47 -10.43 -12.90
C VAL A 65 -4.10 -9.76 -12.82
N PHE A 66 -3.25 -10.03 -13.80
CA PHE A 66 -1.95 -9.39 -13.99
C PHE A 66 -2.09 -8.25 -15.02
N THR A 67 -1.89 -7.02 -14.59
CA THR A 67 -2.15 -5.84 -15.43
C THR A 67 -0.93 -5.32 -16.18
N GLY A 68 0.26 -5.72 -15.78
CA GLY A 68 1.52 -5.08 -16.18
C GLY A 68 1.77 -3.79 -15.41
N TYR A 69 2.82 -3.07 -15.84
CA TYR A 69 3.24 -1.82 -15.21
C TYR A 69 2.21 -0.71 -15.41
N LYS A 70 1.91 0.01 -14.33
CA LYS A 70 1.05 1.20 -14.31
C LYS A 70 1.73 2.33 -13.56
N LYS A 71 1.42 3.57 -13.91
CA LYS A 71 1.98 4.77 -13.28
C LYS A 71 0.96 5.92 -13.22
N GLY A 72 1.27 6.92 -12.40
CA GLY A 72 0.50 8.15 -12.32
C GLY A 72 -0.97 7.92 -11.99
N GLU A 73 -1.84 8.58 -12.72
CA GLU A 73 -3.30 8.56 -12.53
C GLU A 73 -3.89 7.15 -12.66
N GLU A 74 -3.43 6.38 -13.63
CA GLU A 74 -3.91 5.01 -13.84
C GLU A 74 -3.56 4.11 -12.63
N LEU A 75 -2.33 4.20 -12.12
CA LEU A 75 -1.93 3.47 -10.91
C LEU A 75 -2.80 3.88 -9.71
N ALA A 76 -3.02 5.18 -9.52
CA ALA A 76 -3.84 5.68 -8.42
C ALA A 76 -5.29 5.17 -8.50
N GLN A 77 -5.84 5.00 -9.69
CA GLN A 77 -7.17 4.40 -9.90
C GLN A 77 -7.21 2.92 -9.48
N TYR A 78 -6.20 2.13 -9.87
CA TYR A 78 -6.09 0.73 -9.43
C TYR A 78 -6.01 0.63 -7.91
N VAL A 79 -5.15 1.42 -7.28
CA VAL A 79 -4.97 1.42 -5.83
C VAL A 79 -6.25 1.80 -5.11
N ALA A 80 -6.90 2.90 -5.52
CA ALA A 80 -8.13 3.38 -4.87
C ALA A 80 -9.32 2.43 -5.03
N ALA A 81 -9.35 1.62 -6.08
CA ALA A 81 -10.42 0.67 -6.32
C ALA A 81 -10.29 -0.64 -5.52
N ALA A 82 -9.15 -0.90 -4.89
CA ALA A 82 -8.92 -2.07 -4.06
C ALA A 82 -9.62 -1.99 -2.70
N ASP A 83 -9.88 -3.13 -2.08
CA ASP A 83 -10.44 -3.24 -0.72
C ASP A 83 -9.35 -3.51 0.32
N VAL A 84 -8.27 -4.18 -0.07
CA VAL A 84 -7.09 -4.41 0.75
C VAL A 84 -5.83 -4.42 -0.12
N PHE A 85 -4.78 -3.81 0.39
CA PHE A 85 -3.45 -3.84 -0.21
C PHE A 85 -2.61 -4.92 0.46
N VAL A 86 -2.19 -5.93 -0.29
CA VAL A 86 -1.40 -7.05 0.24
C VAL A 86 0.07 -6.87 -0.10
N PHE A 87 0.91 -6.88 0.92
CA PHE A 87 2.35 -6.69 0.80
C PHE A 87 3.10 -7.94 1.30
N PRO A 88 3.40 -8.89 0.40
CA PRO A 88 3.96 -10.20 0.76
C PRO A 88 5.48 -10.20 0.94
N SER A 89 6.16 -9.09 0.67
CA SER A 89 7.61 -9.00 0.76
C SER A 89 8.13 -9.19 2.19
N LEU A 90 9.26 -9.88 2.32
CA LEU A 90 9.94 -10.11 3.60
C LEU A 90 11.20 -9.25 3.78
N THR A 91 11.65 -8.55 2.74
CA THR A 91 12.97 -7.90 2.68
C THR A 91 12.95 -6.40 2.42
N ASP A 92 11.78 -5.81 2.13
CA ASP A 92 11.67 -4.36 1.88
C ASP A 92 11.86 -3.56 3.17
N THR A 93 12.67 -2.51 3.09
CA THR A 93 13.04 -1.66 4.23
C THR A 93 12.10 -0.48 4.43
N PHE A 94 11.48 0.03 3.36
CA PHE A 94 10.50 1.12 3.42
C PHE A 94 9.52 1.01 2.25
N GLY A 95 8.24 1.04 2.57
CA GLY A 95 7.18 0.89 1.58
C GLY A 95 6.43 2.20 1.31
N VAL A 96 6.93 3.07 0.41
CA VAL A 96 6.17 4.26 -0.03
C VAL A 96 4.81 3.84 -0.59
N VAL A 97 4.74 2.72 -1.29
CA VAL A 97 3.48 2.16 -1.82
C VAL A 97 2.45 1.86 -0.73
N LEU A 98 2.88 1.57 0.50
CA LEU A 98 1.97 1.37 1.63
C LEU A 98 1.27 2.68 2.02
N LEU A 99 2.01 3.79 2.00
CA LEU A 99 1.43 5.13 2.22
C LEU A 99 0.51 5.55 1.08
N GLU A 100 0.82 5.18 -0.16
CA GLU A 100 -0.04 5.41 -1.32
C GLU A 100 -1.38 4.65 -1.19
N ALA A 101 -1.34 3.40 -0.75
CA ALA A 101 -2.53 2.61 -0.46
C ALA A 101 -3.38 3.26 0.65
N MET A 102 -2.76 3.61 1.77
CA MET A 102 -3.46 4.27 2.88
C MET A 102 -4.03 5.63 2.47
N ALA A 103 -3.33 6.39 1.63
CA ALA A 103 -3.81 7.66 1.10
C ALA A 103 -5.07 7.51 0.25
N CYS A 104 -5.23 6.37 -0.43
CA CYS A 104 -6.45 5.99 -1.13
C CYS A 104 -7.56 5.45 -0.21
N GLY A 105 -7.32 5.37 1.10
CA GLY A 105 -8.24 4.75 2.06
C GLY A 105 -8.23 3.22 2.01
N VAL A 106 -7.13 2.61 1.56
CA VAL A 106 -7.02 1.16 1.44
C VAL A 106 -6.13 0.61 2.55
N PRO A 107 -6.65 -0.27 3.41
CA PRO A 107 -5.87 -0.87 4.49
C PRO A 107 -4.82 -1.84 3.96
N VAL A 108 -3.73 -1.98 4.71
CA VAL A 108 -2.59 -2.84 4.36
C VAL A 108 -2.64 -4.15 5.12
N ALA A 109 -2.33 -5.25 4.43
CA ALA A 109 -2.03 -6.55 5.01
C ALA A 109 -0.59 -6.93 4.68
N ALA A 110 0.23 -7.20 5.69
CA ALA A 110 1.65 -7.48 5.51
C ALA A 110 2.21 -8.41 6.60
N PHE A 111 3.38 -8.98 6.32
CA PHE A 111 4.19 -9.61 7.35
C PHE A 111 4.79 -8.56 8.32
N PRO A 112 5.01 -8.92 9.60
CA PRO A 112 5.61 -8.02 10.59
C PRO A 112 7.13 -7.91 10.40
N VAL A 113 7.56 -7.34 9.29
CA VAL A 113 8.96 -7.11 8.94
C VAL A 113 9.28 -5.61 8.90
N THR A 114 10.55 -5.25 8.82
CA THR A 114 11.06 -3.88 9.03
C THR A 114 10.29 -2.79 8.27
N GLY A 115 10.05 -2.95 6.98
CA GLY A 115 9.34 -1.95 6.17
C GLY A 115 7.91 -1.70 6.67
N PRO A 116 7.03 -2.70 6.67
CA PRO A 116 5.67 -2.57 7.18
C PRO A 116 5.59 -2.11 8.64
N ILE A 117 6.43 -2.62 9.55
CA ILE A 117 6.43 -2.21 10.97
C ILE A 117 6.65 -0.70 11.13
N SER A 118 7.47 -0.08 10.28
CA SER A 118 7.76 1.35 10.35
C SER A 118 6.66 2.25 9.82
N VAL A 119 5.72 1.72 9.05
CA VAL A 119 4.71 2.50 8.32
C VAL A 119 3.28 2.16 8.76
N VAL A 120 2.99 0.89 9.00
CA VAL A 120 1.64 0.41 9.31
C VAL A 120 1.37 0.49 10.82
N GLN A 121 0.31 1.18 11.19
CA GLN A 121 -0.23 1.09 12.57
C GLN A 121 -1.18 -0.12 12.65
N ASN A 122 -0.69 -1.19 13.29
CA ASN A 122 -1.41 -2.45 13.39
C ASN A 122 -2.78 -2.27 14.07
N GLY A 123 -3.83 -2.75 13.42
CA GLY A 123 -5.21 -2.58 13.86
C GLY A 123 -5.86 -1.25 13.51
N LEU A 124 -5.12 -0.27 12.99
CA LEU A 124 -5.63 1.06 12.61
C LEU A 124 -5.55 1.32 11.10
N THR A 125 -4.40 1.09 10.49
CA THR A 125 -4.17 1.33 9.05
C THR A 125 -3.87 0.07 8.27
N GLY A 126 -3.75 -1.04 8.95
CA GLY A 126 -3.47 -2.34 8.38
C GLY A 126 -3.32 -3.40 9.46
N ILE A 127 -3.08 -4.61 9.04
CA ILE A 127 -2.83 -5.76 9.90
C ILE A 127 -1.47 -6.34 9.57
N LEU A 128 -0.63 -6.49 10.59
CA LEU A 128 0.65 -7.19 10.54
C LEU A 128 0.50 -8.54 11.22
N ASP A 129 0.66 -9.62 10.47
CA ASP A 129 0.56 -10.98 11.00
C ASP A 129 1.54 -11.91 10.28
N LYS A 130 2.05 -12.92 10.97
CA LYS A 130 2.90 -13.97 10.38
C LYS A 130 2.13 -14.84 9.39
N ASP A 131 0.81 -14.91 9.52
CA ASP A 131 -0.10 -15.51 8.55
C ASP A 131 -0.72 -14.39 7.68
N LEU A 132 -0.25 -14.28 6.44
CA LEU A 132 -0.68 -13.25 5.51
C LEU A 132 -2.17 -13.34 5.16
N LYS A 133 -2.75 -14.55 5.14
CA LYS A 133 -4.19 -14.75 4.95
C LYS A 133 -4.99 -14.13 6.08
N THR A 134 -4.59 -14.40 7.32
CA THR A 134 -5.21 -13.80 8.51
C THR A 134 -5.09 -12.28 8.48
N ALA A 135 -3.92 -11.74 8.13
CA ALA A 135 -3.71 -10.30 7.97
C ALA A 135 -4.66 -9.72 6.92
N THR A 136 -4.79 -10.37 5.77
CA THR A 136 -5.64 -9.91 4.66
C THR A 136 -7.11 -9.86 5.06
N LEU A 137 -7.63 -10.94 5.65
CA LEU A 137 -9.04 -11.01 6.04
C LEU A 137 -9.40 -10.00 7.14
N LYS A 138 -8.54 -9.82 8.14
CA LYS A 138 -8.74 -8.82 9.20
C LYS A 138 -8.60 -7.39 8.70
N ALA A 139 -7.70 -7.13 7.74
CA ALA A 139 -7.51 -5.79 7.17
C ALA A 139 -8.75 -5.28 6.45
N LEU A 140 -9.57 -6.17 5.87
CA LEU A 140 -10.84 -5.81 5.23
C LEU A 140 -11.85 -5.16 6.19
N GLU A 141 -11.70 -5.31 7.50
CA GLU A 141 -12.58 -4.73 8.52
C GLU A 141 -12.13 -3.35 8.98
N ILE A 142 -10.97 -2.87 8.53
CA ILE A 142 -10.43 -1.55 8.92
C ILE A 142 -11.19 -0.43 8.19
N ASP A 143 -11.49 0.63 8.95
CA ASP A 143 -12.12 1.83 8.43
C ASP A 143 -11.18 2.56 7.44
N PRO A 144 -11.60 2.72 6.17
CA PRO A 144 -10.82 3.42 5.14
C PRO A 144 -10.44 4.86 5.52
N GLU A 145 -11.29 5.56 6.27
CA GLU A 145 -11.01 6.94 6.67
C GLU A 145 -9.84 7.05 7.65
N LYS A 146 -9.63 6.05 8.49
CA LYS A 146 -8.47 6.00 9.39
C LYS A 146 -7.17 5.85 8.60
N CYS A 147 -7.18 5.05 7.53
CA CYS A 147 -6.04 4.92 6.63
C CYS A 147 -5.72 6.26 5.95
N ARG A 148 -6.73 6.91 5.39
CA ARG A 148 -6.59 8.22 4.72
C ARG A 148 -6.04 9.28 5.67
N SER A 149 -6.67 9.46 6.84
CA SER A 149 -6.27 10.45 7.84
C SER A 149 -4.84 10.24 8.34
N PHE A 150 -4.40 8.98 8.45
CA PHE A 150 -3.03 8.66 8.81
C PHE A 150 -2.04 9.06 7.71
N ALA A 151 -2.31 8.68 6.45
CA ALA A 151 -1.43 8.98 5.32
C ALA A 151 -1.26 10.48 5.05
N GLU A 152 -2.28 11.28 5.31
CA GLU A 152 -2.23 12.74 5.16
C GLU A 152 -1.18 13.40 6.05
N LYS A 153 -0.81 12.76 7.18
CA LYS A 153 0.30 13.24 8.04
C LYS A 153 1.65 13.12 7.37
N TYR A 154 1.78 12.25 6.37
CA TYR A 154 2.98 11.98 5.57
C TYR A 154 2.93 12.61 4.17
N SER A 155 2.01 13.57 3.93
CA SER A 155 1.95 14.29 2.67
C SER A 155 3.21 15.16 2.48
N TRP A 156 3.62 15.35 1.21
CA TRP A 156 4.73 16.24 0.87
C TRP A 156 4.54 17.65 1.44
N LYS A 157 3.30 18.15 1.41
CA LYS A 157 2.96 19.47 1.96
C LYS A 157 3.28 19.55 3.46
N ARG A 158 2.86 18.57 4.25
CA ARG A 158 3.15 18.56 5.70
C ARG A 158 4.63 18.37 6.00
N CYS A 159 5.33 17.50 5.25
CA CYS A 159 6.77 17.34 5.42
C CYS A 159 7.50 18.66 5.14
N THR A 160 7.09 19.39 4.10
CA THR A 160 7.67 20.70 3.77
C THR A 160 7.36 21.74 4.84
N GLU A 161 6.12 21.80 5.33
CA GLU A 161 5.72 22.72 6.40
C GLU A 161 6.51 22.47 7.69
N GLN A 162 6.71 21.22 8.08
CA GLN A 162 7.53 20.86 9.25
C GLN A 162 9.00 21.25 9.06
N PHE A 163 9.55 21.04 7.86
CA PHE A 163 10.92 21.42 7.54
C PHE A 163 11.11 22.94 7.63
N VAL A 164 10.19 23.72 7.07
CA VAL A 164 10.21 25.18 7.12
C VAL A 164 10.09 25.68 8.56
N GLN A 165 9.21 25.09 9.39
CA GLN A 165 9.09 25.43 10.80
C GLN A 165 10.38 25.16 11.58
N HIS A 166 11.05 24.03 11.33
CA HIS A 166 12.34 23.74 11.97
C HIS A 166 13.45 24.72 11.57
N LEU A 167 13.49 25.14 10.30
CA LEU A 167 14.42 26.17 9.84
C LEU A 167 14.15 27.53 10.50
N ALA A 168 12.88 27.91 10.65
CA ALA A 168 12.49 29.17 11.30
C ALA A 168 12.88 29.20 12.78
N ILE A 169 12.77 28.08 13.49
CA ILE A 169 13.17 27.94 14.89
C ILE A 169 14.70 28.02 15.04
N SER A 170 15.45 27.40 14.12
CA SER A 170 16.92 27.42 14.16
C SER A 170 17.54 28.76 13.75
N SER A 171 16.77 29.66 13.15
CA SER A 171 17.20 31.01 12.74
C SER A 171 16.91 32.10 13.77
N GLN A 172 16.39 31.78 14.96
CA GLN A 172 16.30 32.76 16.04
C GLN A 172 17.69 33.04 16.60
N PRO A 173 18.12 34.32 16.68
CA PRO A 173 19.42 34.65 17.24
C PRO A 173 19.45 34.26 18.73
N LEU A 174 20.51 33.57 19.12
CA LEU A 174 20.86 33.36 20.51
C LEU A 174 20.93 34.73 21.20
N THR A 175 19.92 35.09 21.96
CA THR A 175 20.01 36.24 22.86
C THR A 175 21.06 35.90 23.90
N ALA A 176 22.22 36.50 23.77
CA ALA A 176 23.29 36.44 24.77
C ALA A 176 22.77 37.12 26.05
N HIS A 177 22.84 36.41 27.14
CA HIS A 177 22.84 36.96 28.50
C HIS A 177 24.28 36.99 29.01
#